data_51e6a1323c1209423ef8743a925273fd
#
_entry.id   51e6a1323c1209423ef8743a925273fd
#
_cell.length_a   1.000
_cell.length_b   1.000
_cell.length_c   1.000
_cell.angle_alpha   90.00
_cell.angle_beta   90.00
_cell.angle_gamma   90.00
#
_symmetry.space_group_name_H-M   'P 1'
#
loop_
_entity.id
_entity.type
_entity.pdbx_description
1 polymer ?
#
loop_
_entity_poly.entity_id
_entity_poly.type
_entity_poly.pdbx_seq_one_letter_code
_entity_poly.pdbx_strand_id
1 'polypeptide(L)'
;MKKIEAVIKPFKIDEIKEALEKVGVRGITISEAKGLGRQRGFTEVNTGVEYGDFLPKIKIEIVVSDKNLKAVTDIILKTANTGKIGDGKIFVSNIEQVIRIRTGEKDSDAV
;
A
#
# COMPACT_ATOMS: atom_id res chain seq x y z
N MET A 1 -16.73 -5.56 -0.49
CA MET A 1 -15.51 -5.26 0.25
C MET A 1 -14.29 -5.46 -0.64
N LYS A 2 -13.33 -4.60 -0.52
CA LYS A 2 -12.14 -4.65 -1.34
C LYS A 2 -10.90 -4.61 -0.45
N LYS A 3 -9.89 -5.35 -0.86
CA LYS A 3 -8.57 -5.25 -0.24
C LYS A 3 -7.70 -4.39 -1.14
N ILE A 4 -7.09 -3.40 -0.53
CA ILE A 4 -6.11 -2.54 -1.20
C ILE A 4 -4.75 -2.94 -0.67
N GLU A 5 -3.86 -3.26 -1.57
CA GLU A 5 -2.50 -3.59 -1.24
C GLU A 5 -1.61 -2.63 -2.00
N ALA A 6 -0.85 -1.82 -1.29
CA ALA A 6 0.02 -0.82 -1.93
C ALA A 6 1.47 -1.08 -1.54
N VAL A 7 2.32 -1.19 -2.54
CA VAL A 7 3.76 -1.34 -2.33
C VAL A 7 4.39 -0.01 -2.71
N ILE A 8 4.99 0.66 -1.74
CA ILE A 8 5.41 2.04 -1.87
C ILE A 8 6.86 2.25 -1.42
N LYS A 9 7.40 3.41 -1.74
CA LYS A 9 8.69 3.82 -1.20
C LYS A 9 8.58 4.05 0.30
N PRO A 10 9.54 3.57 1.10
CA PRO A 10 9.43 3.65 2.56
C PRO A 10 9.23 5.05 3.13
N PHE A 11 9.87 6.05 2.54
CA PHE A 11 9.78 7.40 3.10
C PHE A 11 8.41 8.05 2.93
N LYS A 12 7.50 7.40 2.21
CA LYS A 12 6.15 7.92 2.03
C LYS A 12 5.16 7.45 3.09
N ILE A 13 5.57 6.51 3.94
CA ILE A 13 4.62 5.86 4.85
C ILE A 13 3.94 6.82 5.81
N ASP A 14 4.69 7.75 6.39
CA ASP A 14 4.11 8.67 7.38
C ASP A 14 3.07 9.59 6.74
N GLU A 15 3.35 10.10 5.56
CA GLU A 15 2.39 10.95 4.84
C GLU A 15 1.13 10.19 4.50
N ILE A 16 1.27 8.96 4.04
CA ILE A 16 0.13 8.12 3.67
C ILE A 16 -0.72 7.80 4.89
N LYS A 17 -0.08 7.41 5.99
CA LYS A 17 -0.77 7.11 7.23
C LYS A 17 -1.61 8.29 7.67
N GLU A 18 -1.01 9.47 7.69
CA GLU A 18 -1.70 10.68 8.11
C GLU A 18 -2.87 11.00 7.18
N ALA A 19 -2.67 10.89 5.88
CA ALA A 19 -3.71 11.17 4.91
C ALA A 19 -4.88 10.19 5.03
N LEU A 20 -4.59 8.92 5.28
CA LEU A 20 -5.62 7.90 5.43
C LEU A 20 -6.41 8.09 6.73
N GLU A 21 -5.76 8.48 7.80
CA GLU A 21 -6.44 8.74 9.06
C GLU A 21 -7.43 9.88 8.91
N LYS A 22 -7.11 10.89 8.12
CA LYS A 22 -8.01 12.03 7.89
C LYS A 22 -9.32 11.65 7.23
N VAL A 23 -9.33 10.59 6.45
CA VAL A 23 -10.55 10.13 5.80
C VAL A 23 -11.19 8.93 6.51
N GLY A 24 -10.77 8.70 7.73
CA GLY A 24 -11.44 7.72 8.59
C GLY A 24 -10.95 6.28 8.46
N VAL A 25 -9.87 6.04 7.75
CA VAL A 25 -9.29 4.70 7.69
C VAL A 25 -8.60 4.43 9.01
N ARG A 26 -8.98 3.34 9.66
CA ARG A 26 -8.43 2.98 10.98
C ARG A 26 -7.62 1.71 10.98
N GLY A 27 -8.01 0.75 10.16
CA GLY A 27 -7.31 -0.54 10.11
C GLY A 27 -6.31 -0.56 8.98
N ILE A 28 -5.04 -0.41 9.32
CA ILE A 28 -3.96 -0.45 8.35
C ILE A 28 -2.94 -1.46 8.82
N THR A 29 -2.59 -2.39 7.95
CA THR A 29 -1.51 -3.33 8.23
C THR A 29 -0.32 -2.93 7.39
N ILE A 30 0.83 -2.81 8.03
CA ILE A 30 2.05 -2.38 7.37
C ILE A 30 3.10 -3.46 7.57
N SER A 31 3.79 -3.80 6.49
CA SER A 31 4.92 -4.72 6.57
C SER A 31 6.06 -4.21 5.71
N GLU A 32 7.25 -4.59 6.09
CA GLU A 32 8.42 -4.32 5.29
C GLU A 32 8.52 -5.35 4.18
N ALA A 33 8.94 -4.91 3.02
CA ALA A 33 9.08 -5.77 1.85
C ALA A 33 10.34 -5.38 1.12
N LYS A 34 10.77 -6.24 0.22
CA LYS A 34 11.88 -5.95 -0.67
C LYS A 34 11.39 -6.11 -2.09
N GLY A 35 11.71 -5.14 -2.92
CA GLY A 35 11.25 -5.12 -4.28
C GLY A 35 12.37 -5.13 -5.28
N LEU A 36 12.10 -5.75 -6.40
CA LEU A 36 13.00 -5.76 -7.55
C LEU A 36 12.18 -5.26 -8.72
N GLY A 37 12.57 -4.15 -9.30
CA GLY A 37 11.80 -3.60 -10.38
C GLY A 37 12.58 -2.52 -11.11
N ARG A 38 11.84 -1.68 -11.79
CA ARG A 38 12.46 -0.67 -12.65
C ARG A 38 13.30 0.36 -11.93
N GLN A 39 13.07 0.53 -10.65
CA GLN A 39 13.88 1.44 -9.87
C GLN A 39 15.33 1.05 -9.93
N ARG A 40 15.61 -0.23 -9.99
CA ARG A 40 16.94 -0.74 -10.14
C ARG A 40 17.55 -0.33 -11.46
N GLY A 41 16.81 -0.49 -12.52
CA GLY A 41 17.28 -0.10 -13.83
C GLY A 41 17.67 1.35 -13.88
N PHE A 42 17.02 2.13 -13.05
CA PHE A 42 17.31 3.53 -12.98
C PHE A 42 18.63 3.80 -12.27
N THR A 43 18.89 3.07 -11.21
CA THR A 43 20.10 3.28 -10.44
C THR A 43 21.31 2.61 -11.05
N GLU A 44 21.12 1.77 -12.00
CA GLU A 44 22.22 1.07 -12.64
C GLU A 44 23.25 1.98 -13.21
N VAL A 45 22.85 3.19 -13.50
CA VAL A 45 23.76 4.21 -14.00
C VAL A 45 24.97 4.30 -13.10
N ASN A 46 24.78 4.07 -11.86
CA ASN A 46 25.83 4.23 -10.89
C ASN A 46 26.76 3.03 -10.87
N THR A 47 26.23 1.87 -11.07
CA THR A 47 27.04 0.67 -11.02
C THR A 47 26.17 -0.54 -11.23
N GLY A 48 26.79 -1.65 -11.46
CA GLY A 48 26.08 -2.90 -11.47
C GLY A 48 25.84 -3.44 -10.09
N VAL A 49 26.24 -2.70 -9.07
CA VAL A 49 26.08 -3.17 -7.68
C VAL A 49 24.66 -3.48 -7.33
N GLU A 50 23.75 -2.78 -7.98
CA GLU A 50 22.34 -2.95 -7.65
C GLU A 50 21.79 -4.26 -8.18
N TYR A 51 22.51 -4.90 -9.04
CA TYR A 51 22.03 -6.16 -9.61
C TYR A 51 21.98 -7.22 -8.54
N GLY A 52 20.84 -7.85 -8.44
CA GLY A 52 20.65 -8.87 -7.45
C GLY A 52 20.21 -8.35 -6.10
N ASP A 53 20.35 -7.06 -5.88
CA ASP A 53 19.91 -6.48 -4.64
C ASP A 53 18.45 -6.10 -4.72
N PHE A 54 17.75 -6.30 -3.62
CA PHE A 54 16.38 -5.90 -3.49
C PHE A 54 16.33 -4.57 -2.76
N LEU A 55 15.49 -3.68 -3.26
CA LEU A 55 15.30 -2.39 -2.63
C LEU A 55 14.22 -2.47 -1.55
N PRO A 56 14.39 -1.75 -0.45
CA PRO A 56 13.38 -1.77 0.60
C PRO A 56 12.09 -1.11 0.10
N LYS A 57 10.98 -1.69 0.50
CA LYS A 57 9.64 -1.20 0.20
C LYS A 57 8.78 -1.36 1.44
N ILE A 58 7.67 -0.65 1.46
CA ILE A 58 6.65 -0.85 2.48
C ILE A 58 5.41 -1.37 1.79
N LYS A 59 4.80 -2.38 2.37
CA LYS A 59 3.52 -2.89 1.90
C LYS A 59 2.44 -2.48 2.89
N ILE A 60 1.40 -1.86 2.38
CA ILE A 60 0.23 -1.45 3.16
C ILE A 60 -0.93 -2.30 2.71
N GLU A 61 -1.69 -2.83 3.67
CA GLU A 61 -2.90 -3.60 3.38
C GLU A 61 -4.07 -2.97 4.12
N ILE A 62 -5.13 -2.70 3.40
CA ILE A 62 -6.34 -2.08 3.92
C ILE A 62 -7.53 -2.78 3.30
N VAL A 63 -8.54 -3.08 4.12
CA VAL A 63 -9.81 -3.59 3.60
C VAL A 63 -10.85 -2.49 3.79
N VAL A 64 -11.56 -2.17 2.73
CA VAL A 64 -12.56 -1.10 2.72
C VAL A 64 -13.87 -1.59 2.12
N SER A 65 -14.96 -0.90 2.43
CA SER A 65 -16.21 -1.13 1.74
C SER A 65 -16.09 -0.62 0.30
N ASP A 66 -16.90 -1.16 -0.60
CA ASP A 66 -16.84 -0.77 -2.00
C ASP A 66 -17.00 0.73 -2.21
N LYS A 67 -17.85 1.36 -1.43
CA LYS A 67 -18.11 2.79 -1.57
C LYS A 67 -16.90 3.67 -1.21
N ASN A 68 -15.99 3.15 -0.43
CA ASN A 68 -14.82 3.91 0.00
C ASN A 68 -13.57 3.63 -0.84
N LEU A 69 -13.66 2.67 -1.74
CA LEU A 69 -12.50 2.24 -2.52
C LEU A 69 -11.84 3.40 -3.26
N LYS A 70 -12.64 4.15 -4.01
CA LYS A 70 -12.07 5.23 -4.83
C LYS A 70 -11.39 6.29 -3.98
N ALA A 71 -12.02 6.70 -2.90
CA ALA A 71 -11.46 7.74 -2.04
C ALA A 71 -10.11 7.30 -1.46
N VAL A 72 -10.01 6.06 -1.02
CA VAL A 72 -8.79 5.55 -0.41
C VAL A 72 -7.69 5.36 -1.45
N THR A 73 -8.00 4.78 -2.59
CA THR A 73 -7.00 4.61 -3.64
C THR A 73 -6.52 5.95 -4.20
N ASP A 74 -7.41 6.93 -4.33
CA ASP A 74 -7.01 8.28 -4.78
C ASP A 74 -6.03 8.92 -3.81
N ILE A 75 -6.25 8.75 -2.52
CA ILE A 75 -5.34 9.30 -1.51
C ILE A 75 -3.97 8.64 -1.58
N ILE A 76 -3.93 7.34 -1.68
CA ILE A 76 -2.66 6.62 -1.78
C ILE A 76 -1.93 7.05 -3.05
N LEU A 77 -2.64 7.10 -4.16
CA LEU A 77 -2.08 7.48 -5.45
C LEU A 77 -1.46 8.87 -5.39
N LYS A 78 -2.19 9.82 -4.84
CA LYS A 78 -1.72 11.20 -4.76
C LYS A 78 -0.52 11.33 -3.82
N THR A 79 -0.58 10.67 -2.68
CA THR A 79 0.42 10.82 -1.63
C THR A 79 1.70 10.07 -1.94
N ALA A 80 1.58 8.88 -2.52
CA ALA A 80 2.75 8.05 -2.81
C ALA A 80 3.50 8.46 -4.07
N ASN A 81 2.88 9.23 -4.92
CA ASN A 81 3.45 9.60 -6.21
C ASN A 81 4.59 10.59 -6.06
N THR A 82 5.75 10.27 -6.60
CA THR A 82 6.88 11.19 -6.73
C THR A 82 7.14 11.53 -8.20
N GLY A 83 6.49 10.82 -9.11
CA GLY A 83 6.73 10.96 -10.54
C GLY A 83 7.97 10.22 -11.01
N LYS A 84 8.62 9.49 -10.14
CA LYS A 84 9.86 8.77 -10.46
C LYS A 84 9.64 7.26 -10.45
N ILE A 85 10.52 6.58 -11.14
CA ILE A 85 10.51 5.13 -11.17
C ILE A 85 10.65 4.59 -9.74
N GLY A 86 9.89 3.56 -9.43
CA GLY A 86 9.96 2.95 -8.11
C GLY A 86 8.86 3.42 -7.16
N ASP A 87 7.95 4.26 -7.62
CA ASP A 87 6.84 4.72 -6.79
C ASP A 87 5.94 3.60 -6.30
N GLY A 88 5.94 2.47 -7.01
CA GLY A 88 5.18 1.31 -6.59
C GLY A 88 3.85 1.15 -7.31
N LYS A 89 3.04 0.28 -6.76
CA LYS A 89 1.75 -0.07 -7.36
C LYS A 89 0.70 -0.29 -6.30
N ILE A 90 -0.54 -0.12 -6.72
CA ILE A 90 -1.71 -0.42 -5.89
C ILE A 90 -2.41 -1.61 -6.54
N PHE A 91 -2.70 -2.62 -5.72
CA PHE A 91 -3.45 -3.79 -6.15
C PHE A 91 -4.78 -3.79 -5.42
N VAL A 92 -5.85 -4.05 -6.15
CA VAL A 92 -7.19 -4.12 -5.58
C VAL A 92 -7.77 -5.50 -5.87
N SER A 93 -8.28 -6.14 -4.83
CA SER A 93 -8.89 -7.45 -4.97
C SER A 93 -10.19 -7.52 -4.19
N ASN A 94 -11.07 -8.44 -4.59
CA ASN A 94 -12.31 -8.68 -3.88
C ASN A 94 -12.05 -9.48 -2.61
N ILE A 95 -12.75 -9.11 -1.55
CA ILE A 95 -12.73 -9.85 -0.29
C ILE A 95 -14.10 -10.48 -0.11
N GLU A 96 -14.13 -11.80 0.03
CA GLU A 96 -15.38 -12.51 0.20
C GLU A 96 -15.95 -12.34 1.60
N GLN A 97 -15.09 -12.36 2.61
CA GLN A 97 -15.54 -12.27 3.99
C GLN A 97 -14.46 -11.68 4.87
N VAL A 98 -14.87 -10.87 5.83
CA VAL A 98 -14.01 -10.35 6.89
C VAL A 98 -14.60 -10.77 8.21
N ILE A 99 -13.79 -11.26 9.12
CA ILE A 99 -14.23 -11.66 10.45
C ILE A 99 -13.29 -11.02 11.46
N ARG A 100 -13.86 -10.25 12.38
CA ARG A 100 -13.08 -9.65 13.45
C ARG A 100 -12.81 -10.71 14.53
N ILE A 101 -11.57 -10.98 14.80
CA ILE A 101 -11.20 -12.05 15.70
C ILE A 101 -11.76 -11.84 17.12
N ARG A 102 -11.65 -10.63 17.63
CA ARG A 102 -12.05 -10.36 19.02
C ARG A 102 -13.55 -10.54 19.25
N THR A 103 -14.37 -10.16 18.30
CA THR A 103 -15.83 -10.13 18.49
C THR A 103 -16.59 -11.16 17.67
N GLY A 104 -15.98 -11.69 16.64
CA GLY A 104 -16.67 -12.55 15.67
C GLY A 104 -17.57 -11.80 14.71
N GLU A 105 -17.57 -10.47 14.76
CA GLU A 105 -18.34 -9.66 13.82
C GLU A 105 -17.85 -9.89 12.41
N LYS A 106 -18.77 -9.80 11.45
CA LYS A 106 -18.47 -10.15 10.06
C LYS A 106 -18.75 -8.98 9.12
N ASP A 107 -18.01 -8.96 8.04
CA ASP A 107 -18.22 -8.09 6.88
C ASP A 107 -18.33 -6.62 7.25
N SER A 108 -19.42 -5.95 6.93
CA SER A 108 -19.53 -4.50 7.15
C SER A 108 -19.30 -4.10 8.61
N ASP A 109 -19.60 -4.98 9.54
CA ASP A 109 -19.40 -4.70 10.97
C ASP A 109 -17.95 -4.91 11.37
N ALA A 110 -17.19 -5.59 10.56
CA ALA A 110 -15.80 -5.93 10.85
C ALA A 110 -14.79 -5.01 10.12
N VAL A 111 -15.26 -4.26 9.14
CA VAL A 111 -14.39 -3.39 8.32
C VAL A 111 -14.25 -2.00 8.92
#